data_10174093240f2876d1b2aa739d983579
#
_entry.id   10174093240f2876d1b2aa739d983579
#
_cell.length_a   1.000
_cell.length_b   1.000
_cell.length_c   1.000
_cell.angle_alpha   90.00
_cell.angle_beta   90.00
_cell.angle_gamma   90.00
#
_symmetry.space_group_name_H-M   'P 1'
#
loop_
_entity.id
_entity.type
_entity.pdbx_description
1 polymer ?
#
loop_
_entity_poly.entity_id
_entity_poly.type
_entity_poly.pdbx_seq_one_letter_code
_entity_poly.pdbx_strand_id
1 'polypeptide(L)'
;KSERLAIADEFLDKVGLASFAEKYPNQLSGGMQQRVAIARALAMDTEILLMDEPFGAIDAKNRVNLQKLLMRLWEGYGKRKTVVFVTHDLDEAILLSDKIILMSPSPGRVYKEITVPFARPRNIKELVRTDEYNTFYEELLTLFHGENVDEFDDDKDEVE
;
A
#
# COMPACT_ATOMS: atom_id res chain seq x y z
N LYS A 1 3.83 22.58 22.63
CA LYS A 1 2.90 21.50 23.04
C LYS A 1 1.54 21.66 22.39
N SER A 2 0.98 22.87 22.35
CA SER A 2 -0.33 23.18 21.72
C SER A 2 -0.36 22.87 20.22
N GLU A 3 0.68 23.26 19.48
CA GLU A 3 0.78 23.00 18.03
C GLU A 3 0.80 21.50 17.69
N ARG A 4 1.55 20.68 18.44
CA ARG A 4 1.56 19.22 18.23
C ARG A 4 0.22 18.57 18.50
N LEU A 5 -0.53 19.06 19.48
CA LEU A 5 -1.88 18.57 19.77
C LEU A 5 -2.84 18.97 18.65
N ALA A 6 -2.77 20.20 18.15
CA ALA A 6 -3.60 20.65 17.03
C ALA A 6 -3.38 19.81 15.77
N ILE A 7 -2.11 19.47 15.44
CA ILE A 7 -1.78 18.57 14.34
C ILE A 7 -2.36 17.15 14.59
N ALA A 8 -2.21 16.64 15.80
CA ALA A 8 -2.74 15.29 16.13
C ALA A 8 -4.27 15.26 16.00
N ASP A 9 -4.97 16.27 16.51
CA ASP A 9 -6.42 16.38 16.43
C ASP A 9 -6.89 16.48 14.97
N GLU A 10 -6.22 17.28 14.14
CA GLU A 10 -6.49 17.41 12.71
C GLU A 10 -6.36 16.06 11.99
N PHE A 11 -5.29 15.30 12.25
CA PHE A 11 -5.09 14.00 11.60
C PHE A 11 -6.02 12.93 12.12
N LEU A 12 -6.37 12.95 13.41
CA LEU A 12 -7.39 12.04 13.94
C LEU A 12 -8.76 12.31 13.33
N ASP A 13 -9.11 13.57 13.09
CA ASP A 13 -10.34 13.93 12.39
C ASP A 13 -10.33 13.42 10.95
N LYS A 14 -9.25 13.64 10.19
CA LYS A 14 -9.08 13.17 8.81
C LYS A 14 -9.25 11.65 8.65
N VAL A 15 -8.87 10.87 9.66
CA VAL A 15 -9.03 9.41 9.66
C VAL A 15 -10.33 8.94 10.34
N GLY A 16 -11.19 9.89 10.79
CA GLY A 16 -12.48 9.61 11.41
C GLY A 16 -12.36 9.04 12.82
N LEU A 17 -11.34 9.46 13.58
CA LEU A 17 -11.07 8.99 14.94
C LEU A 17 -11.02 10.12 15.98
N ALA A 18 -11.54 11.31 15.68
CA ALA A 18 -11.55 12.45 16.61
C ALA A 18 -12.15 12.10 17.97
N SER A 19 -13.26 11.32 18.01
CA SER A 19 -13.91 10.90 19.27
C SER A 19 -13.11 9.86 20.06
N PHE A 20 -12.00 9.37 19.54
CA PHE A 20 -11.11 8.39 20.15
C PHE A 20 -9.75 8.97 20.56
N ALA A 21 -9.59 10.30 20.53
CA ALA A 21 -8.31 10.98 20.80
C ALA A 21 -7.71 10.63 22.18
N GLU A 22 -8.58 10.41 23.19
CA GLU A 22 -8.17 10.06 24.55
C GLU A 22 -8.03 8.54 24.80
N LYS A 23 -8.18 7.71 23.75
CA LYS A 23 -8.08 6.25 23.88
C LYS A 23 -6.66 5.76 23.69
N TYR A 24 -6.28 4.77 24.47
CA TYR A 24 -5.02 4.05 24.30
C TYR A 24 -5.12 3.05 23.15
N PRO A 25 -3.98 2.69 22.50
CA PRO A 25 -3.97 1.75 21.37
C PRO A 25 -4.67 0.41 21.64
N ASN A 26 -4.55 -0.14 22.84
CA ASN A 26 -5.21 -1.40 23.25
C ASN A 26 -6.74 -1.28 23.40
N GLN A 27 -7.29 -0.08 23.35
CA GLN A 27 -8.74 0.18 23.37
C GLN A 27 -9.31 0.40 21.97
N LEU A 28 -8.49 0.29 20.93
CA LEU A 28 -8.84 0.49 19.53
C LEU A 28 -8.91 -0.86 18.81
N SER A 29 -9.84 -1.00 17.87
CA SER A 29 -9.83 -2.15 16.95
C SER A 29 -8.61 -2.13 16.04
N GLY A 30 -8.24 -3.27 15.45
CA GLY A 30 -7.09 -3.34 14.53
C GLY A 30 -7.18 -2.34 13.38
N GLY A 31 -8.35 -2.18 12.75
CA GLY A 31 -8.56 -1.18 11.71
C GLY A 31 -8.46 0.28 12.22
N MET A 32 -8.84 0.55 13.48
CA MET A 32 -8.64 1.87 14.08
C MET A 32 -7.15 2.13 14.37
N GLN A 33 -6.43 1.14 14.88
CA GLN A 33 -4.98 1.23 15.11
C GLN A 33 -4.24 1.53 13.79
N GLN A 34 -4.64 0.89 12.70
CA GLN A 34 -4.05 1.12 11.38
C GLN A 34 -4.33 2.54 10.87
N ARG A 35 -5.54 3.06 11.05
CA ARG A 35 -5.84 4.47 10.73
C ARG A 35 -4.99 5.44 11.53
N VAL A 36 -4.76 5.15 12.81
CA VAL A 36 -3.85 5.95 13.67
C VAL A 36 -2.42 5.87 13.14
N ALA A 37 -1.95 4.68 12.70
CA ALA A 37 -0.61 4.53 12.14
C ALA A 37 -0.43 5.37 10.86
N ILE A 38 -1.41 5.34 9.95
CA ILE A 38 -1.43 6.18 8.74
C ILE A 38 -1.47 7.66 9.10
N ALA A 39 -2.34 8.07 10.01
CA ALA A 39 -2.44 9.46 10.48
C ALA A 39 -1.11 9.96 11.05
N ARG A 40 -0.47 9.15 11.89
CA ARG A 40 0.84 9.47 12.48
C ARG A 40 1.93 9.63 11.43
N ALA A 41 2.00 8.72 10.45
CA ALA A 41 2.98 8.77 9.38
C ALA A 41 2.82 10.04 8.52
N LEU A 42 1.59 10.42 8.20
CA LEU A 42 1.30 11.62 7.42
C LEU A 42 1.50 12.91 8.21
N ALA A 43 1.21 12.91 9.51
CA ALA A 43 1.39 14.06 10.41
C ALA A 43 2.85 14.48 10.58
N MET A 44 3.81 13.57 10.31
CA MET A 44 5.25 13.88 10.38
C MET A 44 5.73 14.82 9.26
N ASP A 45 4.91 15.06 8.26
CA ASP A 45 5.17 15.95 7.09
C ASP A 45 6.53 15.73 6.40
N THR A 46 6.97 14.48 6.33
CA THR A 46 8.19 14.08 5.61
C THR A 46 7.97 14.11 4.10
N GLU A 47 9.03 14.35 3.32
CA GLU A 47 8.99 14.30 1.85
C GLU A 47 8.85 12.86 1.33
N ILE A 48 9.39 11.89 2.07
CA ILE A 48 9.36 10.47 1.75
C ILE A 48 8.61 9.73 2.84
N LEU A 49 7.68 8.88 2.45
CA LEU A 49 6.91 8.00 3.32
C LEU A 49 7.19 6.53 2.95
N LEU A 50 7.62 5.75 3.94
CA LEU A 50 7.84 4.32 3.77
C LEU A 50 6.70 3.55 4.43
N MET A 51 6.10 2.63 3.69
CA MET A 51 5.02 1.77 4.16
C MET A 51 5.35 0.32 3.83
N ASP A 52 5.45 -0.51 4.86
CA ASP A 52 5.73 -1.92 4.75
C ASP A 52 4.47 -2.71 5.11
N GLU A 53 3.89 -3.38 4.12
CA GLU A 53 2.64 -4.15 4.19
C GLU A 53 1.50 -3.50 5.00
N PRO A 54 1.15 -2.22 4.77
CA PRO A 54 0.27 -1.47 5.67
C PRO A 54 -1.17 -2.00 5.72
N PHE A 55 -1.54 -2.94 4.86
CA PHE A 55 -2.89 -3.53 4.82
C PHE A 55 -2.91 -5.05 5.05
N GLY A 56 -1.76 -5.69 5.28
CA GLY A 56 -1.63 -7.16 5.37
C GLY A 56 -2.48 -7.81 6.47
N ALA A 57 -2.65 -7.14 7.62
CA ALA A 57 -3.40 -7.68 8.77
C ALA A 57 -4.89 -7.26 8.82
N ILE A 58 -5.46 -6.78 7.69
CA ILE A 58 -6.79 -6.17 7.68
C ILE A 58 -7.75 -6.99 6.81
N ASP A 59 -8.98 -7.18 7.29
CA ASP A 59 -10.03 -7.82 6.50
C ASP A 59 -10.34 -7.05 5.21
N ALA A 60 -10.81 -7.75 4.18
CA ALA A 60 -10.97 -7.23 2.82
C ALA A 60 -11.85 -5.95 2.75
N LYS A 61 -12.91 -5.87 3.56
CA LYS A 61 -13.80 -4.69 3.55
C LYS A 61 -13.12 -3.45 4.13
N ASN A 62 -12.41 -3.62 5.23
CA ASN A 62 -11.67 -2.52 5.87
C ASN A 62 -10.45 -2.13 5.07
N ARG A 63 -9.78 -3.08 4.38
CA ARG A 63 -8.67 -2.84 3.47
C ARG A 63 -9.03 -1.82 2.38
N VAL A 64 -10.10 -2.08 1.63
CA VAL A 64 -10.56 -1.15 0.57
C VAL A 64 -10.85 0.26 1.11
N ASN A 65 -11.44 0.35 2.30
CA ASN A 65 -11.72 1.65 2.91
C ASN A 65 -10.43 2.40 3.30
N LEU A 66 -9.43 1.68 3.81
CA LEU A 66 -8.13 2.26 4.18
C LEU A 66 -7.32 2.68 2.96
N GLN A 67 -7.31 1.89 1.89
CA GLN A 67 -6.68 2.26 0.61
C GLN A 67 -7.27 3.57 0.07
N LYS A 68 -8.59 3.70 0.05
CA LYS A 68 -9.28 4.94 -0.34
C LYS A 68 -8.96 6.12 0.57
N LEU A 69 -8.86 5.87 1.87
CA LEU A 69 -8.47 6.90 2.83
C LEU A 69 -7.05 7.37 2.58
N LEU A 70 -6.09 6.44 2.43
CA LEU A 70 -4.70 6.75 2.12
C LEU A 70 -4.59 7.59 0.86
N MET A 71 -5.26 7.18 -0.24
CA MET A 71 -5.24 7.91 -1.50
C MET A 71 -5.79 9.32 -1.36
N ARG A 72 -6.94 9.51 -0.70
CA ARG A 72 -7.52 10.84 -0.46
C ARG A 72 -6.59 11.72 0.36
N LEU A 73 -5.97 11.18 1.40
CA LEU A 73 -5.05 11.94 2.24
C LEU A 73 -3.78 12.31 1.47
N TRP A 74 -3.25 11.39 0.67
CA TRP A 74 -2.05 11.63 -0.14
C TRP A 74 -2.30 12.65 -1.28
N GLU A 75 -3.42 12.55 -2.00
CA GLU A 75 -3.80 13.46 -3.08
C GLU A 75 -4.21 14.84 -2.55
N GLY A 76 -4.81 14.90 -1.36
CA GLY A 76 -5.27 16.14 -0.72
C GLY A 76 -4.16 16.96 -0.04
N TYR A 77 -2.97 16.41 0.10
CA TYR A 77 -1.82 17.15 0.62
C TYR A 77 -1.24 18.04 -0.46
N GLY A 78 -1.20 19.37 -0.21
CA GLY A 78 -0.75 20.38 -1.18
C GLY A 78 0.69 20.23 -1.70
N LYS A 79 1.51 19.37 -1.08
CA LYS A 79 2.81 18.92 -1.60
C LYS A 79 2.77 17.41 -1.83
N ARG A 80 3.02 16.97 -3.04
CA ARG A 80 3.13 15.55 -3.36
C ARG A 80 4.30 14.94 -2.59
N LYS A 81 4.01 13.94 -1.76
CA LYS A 81 5.00 13.13 -1.06
C LYS A 81 5.39 11.95 -1.94
N THR A 82 6.65 11.57 -1.90
CA THR A 82 7.07 10.29 -2.46
C THR A 82 6.71 9.19 -1.48
N VAL A 83 5.96 8.19 -1.94
CA VAL A 83 5.60 7.03 -1.12
C VAL A 83 6.31 5.80 -1.67
N VAL A 84 7.07 5.12 -0.83
CA VAL A 84 7.58 3.78 -1.09
C VAL A 84 6.71 2.80 -0.32
N PHE A 85 6.06 1.93 -1.06
CA PHE A 85 5.03 1.04 -0.53
C PHE A 85 5.45 -0.41 -0.84
N VAL A 86 5.63 -1.23 0.19
CA VAL A 86 5.93 -2.65 0.05
C VAL A 86 4.64 -3.44 0.23
N THR A 87 4.36 -4.31 -0.73
CA THR A 87 3.20 -5.22 -0.70
C THR A 87 3.48 -6.46 -1.55
N HIS A 88 2.84 -7.55 -1.22
CA HIS A 88 2.76 -8.76 -2.05
C HIS A 88 1.41 -8.87 -2.79
N ASP A 89 0.54 -7.88 -2.64
CA ASP A 89 -0.79 -7.82 -3.28
C ASP A 89 -0.68 -7.00 -4.58
N LEU A 90 -0.88 -7.66 -5.72
CA LEU A 90 -0.77 -7.05 -7.05
C LEU A 90 -1.84 -5.98 -7.30
N ASP A 91 -3.06 -6.17 -6.78
CA ASP A 91 -4.11 -5.16 -6.85
C ASP A 91 -3.70 -3.88 -6.13
N GLU A 92 -3.11 -4.00 -4.93
CA GLU A 92 -2.56 -2.85 -4.20
C GLU A 92 -1.46 -2.15 -4.99
N ALA A 93 -0.51 -2.92 -5.53
CA ALA A 93 0.58 -2.37 -6.32
C ALA A 93 0.05 -1.59 -7.54
N ILE A 94 -0.90 -2.14 -8.29
CA ILE A 94 -1.48 -1.48 -9.47
C ILE A 94 -2.31 -0.25 -9.07
N LEU A 95 -3.12 -0.35 -8.04
CA LEU A 95 -4.07 0.70 -7.70
C LEU A 95 -3.43 1.90 -7.00
N LEU A 96 -2.39 1.67 -6.19
CA LEU A 96 -1.81 2.69 -5.32
C LEU A 96 -0.54 3.33 -5.87
N SER A 97 0.23 2.64 -6.74
CA SER A 97 1.53 3.15 -7.20
C SER A 97 1.48 3.77 -8.60
N ASP A 98 2.47 4.59 -8.93
CA ASP A 98 2.73 5.10 -10.28
C ASP A 98 3.80 4.24 -10.99
N LYS A 99 4.65 3.57 -10.18
CA LYS A 99 5.69 2.66 -10.63
C LYS A 99 5.74 1.45 -9.70
N ILE A 100 5.84 0.27 -10.27
CA ILE A 100 6.04 -0.99 -9.57
C ILE A 100 7.48 -1.45 -9.77
N ILE A 101 8.13 -1.86 -8.69
CA ILE A 101 9.46 -2.44 -8.70
C ILE A 101 9.32 -3.88 -8.24
N LEU A 102 9.52 -4.83 -9.14
CA LEU A 102 9.58 -6.25 -8.81
C LEU A 102 10.97 -6.58 -8.28
N MET A 103 10.99 -7.30 -7.17
CA MET A 103 12.22 -7.76 -6.52
C MET A 103 12.33 -9.28 -6.70
N SER A 104 13.52 -9.78 -7.03
CA SER A 104 13.79 -11.21 -7.00
C SER A 104 13.82 -11.74 -5.56
N PRO A 105 13.62 -13.07 -5.38
CA PRO A 105 13.85 -13.71 -4.09
C PRO A 105 15.33 -13.59 -3.67
N SER A 106 15.78 -14.40 -2.74
CA SER A 106 17.13 -14.30 -2.18
C SER A 106 18.24 -14.68 -3.19
N PRO A 107 19.27 -13.84 -3.41
CA PRO A 107 19.45 -12.48 -2.87
C PRO A 107 18.55 -11.46 -3.57
N GLY A 108 17.82 -10.65 -2.78
CA GLY A 108 16.90 -9.65 -3.31
C GLY A 108 17.57 -8.64 -4.23
N ARG A 109 17.12 -8.55 -5.48
CA ARG A 109 17.58 -7.62 -6.50
C ARG A 109 16.39 -7.00 -7.21
N VAL A 110 16.56 -5.80 -7.75
CA VAL A 110 15.57 -5.23 -8.67
C VAL A 110 15.55 -6.07 -9.94
N TYR A 111 14.44 -6.77 -10.16
CA TYR A 111 14.22 -7.58 -11.33
C TYR A 111 13.66 -6.75 -12.49
N LYS A 112 12.60 -6.00 -12.21
CA LYS A 112 11.95 -5.19 -13.23
C LYS A 112 11.31 -3.94 -12.64
N GLU A 113 11.36 -2.85 -13.40
CA GLU A 113 10.58 -1.63 -13.16
C GLU A 113 9.46 -1.54 -14.18
N ILE A 114 8.25 -1.29 -13.71
CA ILE A 114 7.03 -1.24 -14.52
C ILE A 114 6.28 0.05 -14.21
N THR A 115 5.99 0.85 -15.22
CA THR A 115 5.13 2.02 -15.08
C THR A 115 3.68 1.60 -15.13
N VAL A 116 2.88 2.02 -14.15
CA VAL A 116 1.45 1.75 -14.12
C VAL A 116 0.73 2.67 -15.12
N PRO A 117 0.04 2.14 -16.14
CA PRO A 117 -0.48 2.95 -17.25
C PRO A 117 -1.78 3.70 -16.92
N PHE A 118 -2.30 3.53 -15.70
CA PHE A 118 -3.60 4.08 -15.32
C PHE A 118 -3.49 5.47 -14.70
N ALA A 119 -4.19 6.44 -15.27
CA ALA A 119 -4.21 7.81 -14.77
C ALA A 119 -4.88 7.93 -13.39
N ARG A 120 -4.52 8.96 -12.62
CA ARG A 120 -5.15 9.32 -11.36
C ARG A 120 -6.20 10.43 -11.57
N PRO A 121 -7.25 10.52 -10.75
CA PRO A 121 -7.60 9.59 -9.65
C PRO A 121 -8.13 8.26 -10.17
N ARG A 122 -7.75 7.15 -9.56
CA ARG A 122 -8.19 5.81 -9.95
C ARG A 122 -9.48 5.43 -9.23
N ASN A 123 -10.52 5.13 -9.97
CA ASN A 123 -11.73 4.52 -9.43
C ASN A 123 -11.56 2.99 -9.45
N ILE A 124 -11.20 2.41 -8.31
CA ILE A 124 -10.95 0.97 -8.17
C ILE A 124 -12.10 0.13 -8.74
N LYS A 125 -13.36 0.50 -8.43
CA LYS A 125 -14.53 -0.29 -8.83
C LYS A 125 -14.77 -0.33 -10.35
N GLU A 126 -14.35 0.72 -11.05
CA GLU A 126 -14.47 0.82 -12.48
C GLU A 126 -13.25 0.21 -13.17
N LEU A 127 -12.06 0.55 -12.68
CA LEU A 127 -10.81 0.13 -13.26
C LEU A 127 -10.65 -1.39 -13.32
N VAL A 128 -10.95 -2.12 -12.25
CA VAL A 128 -10.83 -3.59 -12.19
C VAL A 128 -11.80 -4.34 -13.13
N ARG A 129 -12.71 -3.63 -13.79
CA ARG A 129 -13.66 -4.20 -14.74
C ARG A 129 -13.25 -3.98 -16.19
N THR A 130 -12.17 -3.26 -16.42
CA THR A 130 -11.66 -2.96 -17.76
C THR A 130 -10.76 -4.08 -18.27
N ASP A 131 -10.77 -4.30 -19.58
CA ASP A 131 -9.90 -5.29 -20.21
C ASP A 131 -8.43 -4.87 -20.09
N GLU A 132 -8.15 -3.56 -20.12
CA GLU A 132 -6.80 -3.03 -19.94
C GLU A 132 -6.23 -3.36 -18.56
N TYR A 133 -7.06 -3.29 -17.50
CA TYR A 133 -6.63 -3.69 -16.16
C TYR A 133 -6.34 -5.17 -16.09
N ASN A 134 -7.23 -6.00 -16.62
CA ASN A 134 -7.08 -7.45 -16.59
C ASN A 134 -5.82 -7.88 -17.36
N THR A 135 -5.59 -7.31 -18.54
CA THR A 135 -4.37 -7.59 -19.32
C THR A 135 -3.11 -7.21 -18.55
N PHE A 136 -3.08 -6.01 -17.96
CA PHE A 136 -1.93 -5.55 -17.17
C PHE A 136 -1.71 -6.37 -15.91
N TYR A 137 -2.79 -6.79 -15.25
CA TYR A 137 -2.73 -7.68 -14.08
C TYR A 137 -2.12 -9.03 -14.44
N GLU A 138 -2.55 -9.68 -15.52
CA GLU A 138 -2.04 -10.98 -15.99
C GLU A 138 -0.57 -10.90 -16.41
N GLU A 139 -0.17 -9.81 -17.07
CA GLU A 139 1.24 -9.57 -17.39
C GLU A 139 2.09 -9.45 -16.11
N LEU A 140 1.60 -8.68 -15.13
CA LEU A 140 2.29 -8.49 -13.86
C LEU A 140 2.34 -9.79 -13.05
N LEU A 141 1.25 -10.55 -13.03
CA LEU A 141 1.16 -11.85 -12.37
C LEU A 141 2.16 -12.85 -12.95
N THR A 142 2.27 -12.90 -14.28
CA THR A 142 3.23 -13.75 -14.98
C THR A 142 4.67 -13.40 -14.60
N LEU A 143 5.00 -12.11 -14.53
CA LEU A 143 6.33 -11.66 -14.12
C LEU A 143 6.61 -11.97 -12.65
N PHE A 144 5.59 -11.84 -11.78
CA PHE A 144 5.72 -12.11 -10.36
C PHE A 144 5.91 -13.59 -10.04
N HIS A 145 5.25 -14.49 -10.80
CA HIS A 145 5.40 -15.94 -10.65
C HIS A 145 6.59 -16.52 -11.41
N GLY A 146 7.01 -15.91 -12.52
CA GLY A 146 8.15 -16.37 -13.32
C GLY A 146 9.47 -16.38 -12.54
N GLU A 147 9.62 -15.52 -11.56
CA GLU A 147 10.78 -15.50 -10.64
C GLU A 147 10.75 -16.63 -9.59
N ASN A 148 9.56 -17.17 -9.27
CA ASN A 148 9.43 -18.23 -8.29
C ASN A 148 9.57 -19.64 -8.89
N VAL A 149 9.61 -19.78 -10.23
CA VAL A 149 9.67 -21.09 -10.90
C VAL A 149 11.10 -21.62 -11.00
N ASP A 150 12.09 -20.75 -11.10
CA ASP A 150 13.50 -21.14 -11.22
C ASP A 150 14.10 -21.71 -9.91
N GLU A 151 13.46 -21.48 -8.74
CA GLU A 151 13.91 -22.03 -7.45
C GLU A 151 13.46 -23.49 -7.19
N PHE A 152 12.50 -24.02 -7.93
CA PHE A 152 11.96 -25.39 -7.70
C PHE A 152 12.51 -26.46 -8.64
N ASP A 153 13.26 -26.10 -9.68
CA ASP A 153 13.82 -27.07 -10.63
C ASP A 153 15.23 -27.58 -10.29
N ASP A 154 15.96 -26.92 -9.38
CA ASP A 154 17.33 -27.34 -9.00
C ASP A 154 17.39 -28.54 -8.01
N ASP A 155 16.25 -28.96 -7.42
CA ASP A 155 16.22 -30.08 -6.45
C ASP A 155 15.92 -31.48 -7.09
N LYS A 156 15.93 -31.60 -8.42
CA LYS A 156 15.59 -32.88 -9.06
C LYS A 156 16.76 -33.72 -9.59
N ASP A 157 17.99 -33.23 -9.50
CA ASP A 157 19.15 -33.95 -10.10
C ASP A 157 20.15 -34.55 -9.08
N GLU A 158 19.80 -34.72 -7.80
CA GLU A 158 20.63 -35.49 -6.85
C GLU A 158 19.88 -36.66 -6.23
N VAL A 159 19.48 -37.65 -7.04
CA VAL A 159 19.22 -39.02 -6.58
C VAL A 159 19.64 -39.99 -7.67
N GLU A 160 20.91 -40.34 -7.73
CA GLU A 160 21.41 -41.66 -8.16
C GLU A 160 22.46 -42.18 -7.19
#